data_5fb3f405da722c7745c5d1b8e9a6c43a
#
_entry.id   5fb3f405da722c7745c5d1b8e9a6c43a
#
_cell.length_a   1.000
_cell.length_b   1.000
_cell.length_c   1.000
_cell.angle_alpha   90.00
_cell.angle_beta   90.00
_cell.angle_gamma   90.00
#
_symmetry.space_group_name_H-M   'P 1'
#
loop_
_entity.id
_entity.type
_entity.pdbx_description
1 polymer ?
#
loop_
_entity_poly.entity_id
_entity_poly.type
_entity_poly.pdbx_seq_one_letter_code
_entity_poly.pdbx_strand_id
1 'polypeptide(L)'
;MGLGKTFVGSEKMLQLGNRVNLVICQKSKVNDWVEHFNTHYYDVDVYNLTDKQDFEDFIYTLHQPLMQYCGISIAIINYDLIFRRKELANLKDFTLMLDESSLIQNETTERSKFILKKLSPKNVILLSGTPTSGKYERLWSQMNLLGWNISKKMYYSQYVDMEISPDGYPIIKGYKNVDRLKRKMREHGCVFMKSEEVLDLPTQNFIPVNVPESKEYKKFKKSGIIITKGYELVGDTTLTKLLYSRMLCGHYNAEKIKAFKDLVESTDDRLIVFYNFNDELEVLKSVVEDKPISIINGHTKELSSYEEYSNSITFVQYQAGSMGLNLQKANKIIYFTPPLSSELFEQSKKRIHRIGQEQPCFYYQLTSGIEYRIYDTLAMRKDYTDELFVEDES
;
A
#
# COMPACT_ATOMS: atom_id res chain seq x y z
N MET A 1 -10.82 1.46 0.82
CA MET A 1 -10.14 1.64 2.13
C MET A 1 -11.02 2.50 3.02
N GLY A 2 -10.86 2.44 4.37
CA GLY A 2 -11.70 3.25 5.27
C GLY A 2 -13.12 2.72 5.50
N LEU A 3 -13.44 1.51 5.04
CA LEU A 3 -14.77 0.86 5.16
C LEU A 3 -14.92 -0.01 6.42
N GLY A 4 -14.12 0.23 7.46
CA GLY A 4 -14.21 -0.56 8.69
C GLY A 4 -13.78 -2.03 8.55
N LYS A 5 -12.90 -2.36 7.60
CA LYS A 5 -12.44 -3.75 7.37
C LYS A 5 -11.95 -4.45 8.65
N THR A 6 -11.31 -3.70 9.54
CA THR A 6 -10.83 -4.22 10.84
C THR A 6 -12.00 -4.78 11.64
N PHE A 7 -13.07 -4.00 11.85
CA PHE A 7 -14.26 -4.46 12.56
C PHE A 7 -14.97 -5.61 11.84
N VAL A 8 -15.17 -5.49 10.52
CA VAL A 8 -15.82 -6.54 9.73
C VAL A 8 -15.03 -7.86 9.83
N GLY A 9 -13.70 -7.80 9.76
CA GLY A 9 -12.83 -8.97 9.88
C GLY A 9 -12.90 -9.58 11.27
N SER A 10 -12.82 -8.77 12.32
CA SER A 10 -12.89 -9.22 13.72
C SER A 10 -14.24 -9.85 14.04
N GLU A 11 -15.35 -9.19 13.71
CA GLU A 11 -16.69 -9.73 13.90
C GLU A 11 -16.88 -11.07 13.18
N LYS A 12 -16.44 -11.13 11.90
CA LYS A 12 -16.52 -12.35 11.14
C LYS A 12 -15.66 -13.46 11.74
N MET A 13 -14.49 -13.16 12.24
CA MET A 13 -13.59 -14.10 12.91
C MET A 13 -14.25 -14.70 14.15
N LEU A 14 -14.85 -13.88 15.01
CA LEU A 14 -15.54 -14.33 16.22
C LEU A 14 -16.82 -15.12 15.91
N GLN A 15 -17.60 -14.69 14.89
CA GLN A 15 -18.77 -15.44 14.42
C GLN A 15 -18.44 -16.85 13.93
N LEU A 16 -17.23 -17.10 13.42
CA LEU A 16 -16.79 -18.41 12.99
C LEU A 16 -16.52 -19.38 14.17
N GLY A 17 -16.39 -18.83 15.39
CA GLY A 17 -16.40 -19.59 16.64
C GLY A 17 -15.19 -20.50 16.85
N ASN A 18 -14.07 -20.28 16.17
CA ASN A 18 -12.87 -21.06 16.43
C ASN A 18 -12.17 -20.56 17.70
N ARG A 19 -11.68 -21.50 18.51
CA ARG A 19 -10.92 -21.20 19.72
C ARG A 19 -9.62 -20.46 19.40
N VAL A 20 -8.96 -20.81 18.32
CA VAL A 20 -7.68 -20.24 17.91
C VAL A 20 -7.86 -19.42 16.63
N ASN A 21 -7.36 -18.19 16.67
CA ASN A 21 -7.45 -17.26 15.56
C ASN A 21 -6.06 -16.64 15.33
N LEU A 22 -5.59 -16.66 14.08
CA LEU A 22 -4.30 -16.12 13.69
C LEU A 22 -4.50 -14.95 12.74
N VAL A 23 -4.07 -13.76 13.16
CA VAL A 23 -4.07 -12.53 12.36
C VAL A 23 -2.66 -12.28 11.84
N ILE A 24 -2.50 -12.18 10.53
CA ILE A 24 -1.23 -11.81 9.90
C ILE A 24 -1.40 -10.43 9.26
N CYS A 25 -0.56 -9.48 9.66
CA CYS A 25 -0.64 -8.10 9.21
C CYS A 25 0.74 -7.52 8.89
N GLN A 26 0.81 -6.27 8.47
CA GLN A 26 2.08 -5.54 8.34
C GLN A 26 2.70 -5.29 9.72
N LYS A 27 4.04 -5.23 9.80
CA LYS A 27 4.77 -5.00 11.05
C LYS A 27 4.27 -3.75 11.81
N SER A 28 4.03 -2.68 11.10
CA SER A 28 3.53 -1.41 11.65
C SER A 28 2.09 -1.47 12.18
N LYS A 29 1.36 -2.56 11.89
CA LYS A 29 -0.05 -2.75 12.27
C LYS A 29 -0.25 -3.73 13.42
N VAL A 30 0.80 -4.40 13.87
CA VAL A 30 0.69 -5.39 14.95
C VAL A 30 0.09 -4.76 16.21
N ASN A 31 0.63 -3.64 16.67
CA ASN A 31 0.14 -2.96 17.87
C ASN A 31 -1.28 -2.41 17.68
N ASP A 32 -1.62 -1.89 16.48
CA ASP A 32 -2.96 -1.39 16.19
C ASP A 32 -4.00 -2.54 16.30
N TRP A 33 -3.66 -3.76 15.83
CA TRP A 33 -4.51 -4.93 15.97
C TRP A 33 -4.61 -5.44 17.41
N VAL A 34 -3.51 -5.43 18.18
CA VAL A 34 -3.52 -5.78 19.61
C VAL A 34 -4.42 -4.82 20.37
N GLU A 35 -4.24 -3.52 20.19
CA GLU A 35 -5.06 -2.48 20.82
C GLU A 35 -6.54 -2.61 20.41
N HIS A 36 -6.81 -2.87 19.14
CA HIS A 36 -8.17 -3.07 18.63
C HIS A 36 -8.90 -4.19 19.37
N PHE A 37 -8.29 -5.37 19.51
CA PHE A 37 -8.92 -6.47 20.21
C PHE A 37 -9.03 -6.20 21.71
N ASN A 38 -8.03 -5.68 22.36
CA ASN A 38 -8.06 -5.34 23.79
C ASN A 38 -9.09 -4.27 24.15
N THR A 39 -9.37 -3.35 23.22
CA THR A 39 -10.31 -2.23 23.45
C THR A 39 -11.76 -2.63 23.19
N HIS A 40 -11.99 -3.47 22.19
CA HIS A 40 -13.36 -3.71 21.69
C HIS A 40 -13.91 -5.11 22.03
N TYR A 41 -13.07 -6.04 22.50
CA TYR A 41 -13.47 -7.44 22.75
C TYR A 41 -12.96 -7.91 24.10
N TYR A 42 -13.84 -8.17 25.05
CA TYR A 42 -13.48 -8.47 26.45
C TYR A 42 -13.28 -9.95 26.75
N ASP A 43 -13.82 -10.83 25.91
CA ASP A 43 -13.82 -12.30 26.13
C ASP A 43 -12.76 -13.01 25.24
N VAL A 44 -11.65 -12.34 24.96
CA VAL A 44 -10.58 -12.88 24.13
C VAL A 44 -9.21 -12.66 24.79
N ASP A 45 -8.32 -13.64 24.63
CA ASP A 45 -6.92 -13.51 25.02
C ASP A 45 -6.08 -13.13 23.80
N VAL A 46 -5.39 -11.99 23.88
CA VAL A 46 -4.66 -11.41 22.75
C VAL A 46 -3.16 -11.60 22.96
N TYR A 47 -2.49 -12.18 21.97
CA TYR A 47 -1.06 -12.47 21.98
C TYR A 47 -0.35 -11.75 20.82
N ASN A 48 0.64 -10.94 21.16
CA ASN A 48 1.55 -10.33 20.17
C ASN A 48 2.72 -11.27 19.88
N LEU A 49 2.61 -12.11 18.87
CA LEU A 49 3.63 -13.10 18.55
C LEU A 49 4.97 -12.51 18.02
N THR A 50 5.09 -11.20 17.94
CA THR A 50 6.39 -10.54 17.69
C THR A 50 7.21 -10.45 18.98
N ASP A 51 6.56 -10.44 20.14
CA ASP A 51 7.19 -10.60 21.44
C ASP A 51 7.51 -12.08 21.69
N LYS A 52 8.59 -12.34 22.43
CA LYS A 52 9.03 -13.71 22.72
C LYS A 52 8.17 -14.36 23.81
N GLN A 53 7.86 -13.61 24.86
CA GLN A 53 7.09 -14.13 25.98
C GLN A 53 5.65 -14.43 25.56
N ASP A 54 4.99 -13.49 24.87
CA ASP A 54 3.64 -13.68 24.33
C ASP A 54 3.56 -14.90 23.40
N PHE A 55 4.63 -15.14 22.60
CA PHE A 55 4.69 -16.32 21.75
C PHE A 55 4.79 -17.61 22.56
N GLU A 56 5.63 -17.68 23.58
CA GLU A 56 5.77 -18.82 24.46
C GLU A 56 4.47 -19.11 25.22
N ASP A 57 3.80 -18.07 25.72
CA ASP A 57 2.52 -18.17 26.42
C ASP A 57 1.39 -18.64 25.48
N PHE A 58 1.36 -18.15 24.25
CA PHE A 58 0.43 -18.65 23.24
C PHE A 58 0.63 -20.13 22.94
N ILE A 59 1.87 -20.57 22.71
CA ILE A 59 2.18 -21.97 22.46
C ILE A 59 1.82 -22.84 23.68
N TYR A 60 2.08 -22.35 24.89
CA TYR A 60 1.66 -23.03 26.11
C TYR A 60 0.14 -23.21 26.18
N THR A 61 -0.62 -22.15 25.89
CA THR A 61 -2.10 -22.17 25.87
C THR A 61 -2.65 -23.19 24.88
N LEU A 62 -2.00 -23.40 23.73
CA LEU A 62 -2.42 -24.40 22.73
C LEU A 62 -2.34 -25.83 23.26
N HIS A 63 -1.44 -26.11 24.18
CA HIS A 63 -1.22 -27.43 24.75
C HIS A 63 -2.10 -27.72 25.98
N GLN A 64 -2.86 -26.74 26.49
CA GLN A 64 -3.75 -26.92 27.63
C GLN A 64 -4.99 -27.71 27.22
N PRO A 65 -5.44 -28.65 28.07
CA PRO A 65 -6.70 -29.34 27.86
C PRO A 65 -7.88 -28.35 27.78
N LEU A 66 -8.85 -28.65 26.92
CA LEU A 66 -10.07 -27.82 26.75
C LEU A 66 -10.82 -27.57 28.07
N MET A 67 -10.72 -28.50 29.05
CA MET A 67 -11.32 -28.34 30.38
C MET A 67 -10.65 -27.23 31.23
N GLN A 68 -9.41 -26.87 30.93
CA GLN A 68 -8.65 -25.84 31.68
C GLN A 68 -8.66 -24.48 31.03
N TYR A 69 -8.90 -24.40 29.71
CA TYR A 69 -8.93 -23.16 28.98
C TYR A 69 -10.03 -23.19 27.92
N CYS A 70 -11.09 -22.40 28.16
CA CYS A 70 -12.25 -22.26 27.26
C CYS A 70 -12.24 -20.95 26.47
N GLY A 71 -11.23 -20.09 26.66
CA GLY A 71 -11.15 -18.77 26.02
C GLY A 71 -10.88 -18.81 24.51
N ILE A 72 -11.15 -17.69 23.87
CA ILE A 72 -10.82 -17.45 22.46
C ILE A 72 -9.44 -16.80 22.41
N SER A 73 -8.48 -17.41 21.74
CA SER A 73 -7.14 -16.88 21.54
C SER A 73 -7.03 -16.16 20.22
N ILE A 74 -6.55 -14.92 20.25
CA ILE A 74 -6.23 -14.10 19.08
C ILE A 74 -4.71 -13.88 19.03
N ALA A 75 -4.05 -14.57 18.12
CA ALA A 75 -2.61 -14.47 17.91
C ALA A 75 -2.31 -13.52 16.74
N ILE A 76 -1.48 -12.51 16.96
CA ILE A 76 -1.18 -11.46 15.97
C ILE A 76 0.30 -11.49 15.63
N ILE A 77 0.62 -11.57 14.33
CA ILE A 77 2.00 -11.64 13.84
C ILE A 77 2.16 -10.87 12.53
N ASN A 78 3.37 -10.45 12.24
CA ASN A 78 3.66 -9.81 10.96
C ASN A 78 4.15 -10.79 9.88
N TYR A 79 3.92 -10.43 8.62
CA TYR A 79 4.28 -11.23 7.44
C TYR A 79 5.75 -11.65 7.38
N ASP A 80 6.69 -10.82 7.87
CA ASP A 80 8.12 -11.09 7.78
C ASP A 80 8.63 -12.00 8.90
N LEU A 81 7.81 -12.26 9.91
CA LEU A 81 8.14 -13.12 11.05
C LEU A 81 7.45 -14.48 10.98
N ILE A 82 6.28 -14.60 10.31
CA ILE A 82 5.43 -15.80 10.31
C ILE A 82 6.20 -17.08 9.96
N PHE A 83 7.06 -17.05 8.94
CA PHE A 83 7.81 -18.23 8.49
C PHE A 83 9.00 -18.59 9.39
N ARG A 84 9.36 -17.72 10.34
CA ARG A 84 10.39 -17.95 11.35
C ARG A 84 9.83 -18.63 12.61
N ARG A 85 8.53 -18.53 12.84
CA ARG A 85 7.78 -19.19 13.93
C ARG A 85 7.20 -20.51 13.42
N LYS A 86 8.09 -21.50 13.23
CA LYS A 86 7.74 -22.78 12.57
C LYS A 86 6.67 -23.59 13.30
N GLU A 87 6.54 -23.40 14.59
CA GLU A 87 5.55 -24.01 15.47
C GLU A 87 4.13 -23.72 15.02
N LEU A 88 3.89 -22.55 14.40
CA LEU A 88 2.59 -22.15 13.88
C LEU A 88 2.08 -23.06 12.74
N ALA A 89 2.97 -23.81 12.08
CA ALA A 89 2.57 -24.80 11.09
C ALA A 89 1.81 -26.00 11.70
N ASN A 90 1.88 -26.18 13.02
CA ASN A 90 1.19 -27.25 13.74
C ASN A 90 -0.23 -26.86 14.19
N LEU A 91 -0.66 -25.60 13.97
CA LEU A 91 -2.00 -25.15 14.31
C LEU A 91 -3.06 -25.99 13.58
N LYS A 92 -4.13 -26.36 14.31
CA LYS A 92 -5.29 -27.10 13.81
C LYS A 92 -6.56 -26.34 14.15
N ASP A 93 -7.58 -26.53 13.34
CA ASP A 93 -8.93 -26.00 13.57
C ASP A 93 -8.96 -24.50 13.91
N PHE A 94 -8.17 -23.69 13.23
CA PHE A 94 -8.06 -22.27 13.48
C PHE A 94 -8.62 -21.42 12.33
N THR A 95 -8.96 -20.16 12.64
CA THR A 95 -9.26 -19.15 11.63
C THR A 95 -7.99 -18.35 11.30
N LEU A 96 -7.67 -18.24 10.02
CA LEU A 96 -6.61 -17.37 9.51
C LEU A 96 -7.21 -16.07 8.97
N MET A 97 -6.74 -14.94 9.45
CA MET A 97 -7.05 -13.63 8.86
C MET A 97 -5.79 -12.97 8.33
N LEU A 98 -5.83 -12.54 7.08
CA LEU A 98 -4.75 -11.76 6.46
C LEU A 98 -5.21 -10.32 6.26
N ASP A 99 -4.59 -9.38 6.97
CA ASP A 99 -4.75 -7.95 6.70
C ASP A 99 -3.77 -7.52 5.61
N GLU A 100 -4.24 -6.81 4.59
CA GLU A 100 -3.55 -6.53 3.32
C GLU A 100 -3.09 -7.83 2.63
N SER A 101 -4.05 -8.70 2.31
CA SER A 101 -3.80 -10.01 1.67
C SER A 101 -3.09 -9.92 0.32
N SER A 102 -3.03 -8.76 -0.31
CA SER A 102 -2.18 -8.49 -1.47
C SER A 102 -0.70 -8.83 -1.24
N LEU A 103 -0.23 -8.87 0.02
CA LEU A 103 1.16 -9.21 0.36
C LEU A 103 1.56 -10.68 0.09
N ILE A 104 0.58 -11.56 -0.18
CA ILE A 104 0.85 -12.95 -0.60
C ILE A 104 0.71 -13.18 -2.12
N GLN A 105 0.56 -12.13 -2.92
CA GLN A 105 0.39 -12.23 -4.39
C GLN A 105 1.55 -12.97 -5.07
N ASN A 106 2.78 -12.79 -4.58
CA ASN A 106 3.93 -13.54 -5.05
C ASN A 106 4.09 -14.81 -4.20
N GLU A 107 3.65 -15.94 -4.75
CA GLU A 107 3.69 -17.25 -4.09
C GLU A 107 5.12 -17.82 -3.91
N THR A 108 6.14 -17.20 -4.51
CA THR A 108 7.53 -17.66 -4.41
C THR A 108 8.26 -17.12 -3.18
N THR A 109 7.72 -16.10 -2.52
CA THR A 109 8.31 -15.55 -1.29
C THR A 109 8.18 -16.52 -0.12
N GLU A 110 9.10 -16.48 0.83
CA GLU A 110 9.09 -17.37 1.99
C GLU A 110 7.81 -17.23 2.83
N ARG A 111 7.33 -16.01 3.04
CA ARG A 111 6.05 -15.75 3.73
C ARG A 111 4.86 -16.38 3.00
N SER A 112 4.79 -16.22 1.67
CA SER A 112 3.69 -16.79 0.88
C SER A 112 3.75 -18.31 0.86
N LYS A 113 4.94 -18.90 0.68
CA LYS A 113 5.14 -20.36 0.76
C LYS A 113 4.70 -20.92 2.11
N PHE A 114 5.05 -20.26 3.20
CA PHE A 114 4.65 -20.70 4.53
C PHE A 114 3.13 -20.66 4.70
N ILE A 115 2.50 -19.51 4.37
CA ILE A 115 1.05 -19.33 4.49
C ILE A 115 0.28 -20.31 3.60
N LEU A 116 0.67 -20.45 2.33
CA LEU A 116 -0.06 -21.26 1.34
C LEU A 116 0.18 -22.76 1.45
N LYS A 117 1.33 -23.22 2.01
CA LYS A 117 1.73 -24.63 1.96
C LYS A 117 1.95 -25.26 3.33
N LYS A 118 2.13 -24.48 4.38
CA LYS A 118 2.41 -24.98 5.74
C LYS A 118 1.25 -24.77 6.71
N LEU A 119 0.51 -23.68 6.54
CA LEU A 119 -0.70 -23.45 7.32
C LEU A 119 -1.88 -24.22 6.72
N SER A 120 -2.72 -24.80 7.59
CA SER A 120 -3.94 -25.53 7.22
C SER A 120 -5.13 -24.98 8.01
N PRO A 121 -5.54 -23.73 7.75
CA PRO A 121 -6.66 -23.12 8.48
C PRO A 121 -7.98 -23.78 8.13
N LYS A 122 -8.90 -23.85 9.09
CA LYS A 122 -10.29 -24.28 8.89
C LYS A 122 -11.10 -23.19 8.18
N ASN A 123 -10.87 -21.93 8.54
CA ASN A 123 -11.51 -20.78 7.95
C ASN A 123 -10.46 -19.74 7.54
N VAL A 124 -10.76 -18.99 6.49
CA VAL A 124 -9.88 -17.94 5.96
C VAL A 124 -10.66 -16.65 5.78
N ILE A 125 -10.09 -15.54 6.25
CA ILE A 125 -10.58 -14.18 6.05
C ILE A 125 -9.45 -13.37 5.37
N LEU A 126 -9.73 -12.80 4.21
CA LEU A 126 -8.79 -11.95 3.48
C LEU A 126 -9.31 -10.52 3.45
N LEU A 127 -8.54 -9.60 4.00
CA LEU A 127 -8.83 -8.17 3.97
C LEU A 127 -7.85 -7.49 3.02
N SER A 128 -8.36 -6.71 2.08
CA SER A 128 -7.52 -5.88 1.21
C SER A 128 -8.29 -4.67 0.70
N GLY A 129 -7.60 -3.56 0.51
CA GLY A 129 -8.14 -2.39 -0.20
C GLY A 129 -7.98 -2.51 -1.71
N THR A 130 -6.99 -3.26 -2.17
CA THR A 130 -6.57 -3.39 -3.57
C THR A 130 -6.09 -4.83 -3.82
N PRO A 131 -7.01 -5.81 -3.90
CA PRO A 131 -6.62 -7.23 -3.95
C PRO A 131 -5.79 -7.58 -5.20
N THR A 132 -5.89 -6.81 -6.27
CA THR A 132 -5.22 -7.07 -7.56
C THR A 132 -4.37 -5.93 -8.05
N SER A 133 -4.62 -4.70 -7.61
CA SER A 133 -4.06 -3.48 -8.23
C SER A 133 -4.21 -3.46 -9.77
N GLY A 134 -5.33 -4.00 -10.27
CA GLY A 134 -5.58 -4.16 -11.71
C GLY A 134 -4.92 -5.38 -12.37
N LYS A 135 -4.10 -6.13 -11.66
CA LYS A 135 -3.32 -7.28 -12.17
C LYS A 135 -3.96 -8.60 -11.73
N TYR A 136 -4.86 -9.13 -12.53
CA TYR A 136 -5.63 -10.34 -12.17
C TYR A 136 -4.77 -11.60 -12.01
N GLU A 137 -3.59 -11.69 -12.62
CA GLU A 137 -2.64 -12.78 -12.40
C GLU A 137 -2.23 -12.92 -10.93
N ARG A 138 -2.31 -11.84 -10.17
CA ARG A 138 -1.94 -11.78 -8.75
C ARG A 138 -3.00 -12.35 -7.80
N LEU A 139 -4.20 -12.65 -8.29
CA LEU A 139 -5.28 -13.20 -7.46
C LEU A 139 -5.12 -14.69 -7.15
N TRP A 140 -4.36 -15.44 -7.94
CA TRP A 140 -4.31 -16.90 -7.82
C TRP A 140 -4.01 -17.37 -6.40
N SER A 141 -3.02 -16.82 -5.73
CA SER A 141 -2.64 -17.21 -4.37
C SER A 141 -3.74 -16.95 -3.36
N GLN A 142 -4.42 -15.80 -3.47
CA GLN A 142 -5.53 -15.43 -2.59
C GLN A 142 -6.73 -16.35 -2.81
N MET A 143 -7.09 -16.60 -4.06
CA MET A 143 -8.21 -17.49 -4.41
C MET A 143 -7.94 -18.94 -4.04
N ASN A 144 -6.69 -19.41 -4.16
CA ASN A 144 -6.30 -20.74 -3.71
C ASN A 144 -6.45 -20.88 -2.20
N LEU A 145 -6.07 -19.87 -1.43
CA LEU A 145 -6.24 -19.86 0.02
C LEU A 145 -7.73 -19.84 0.44
N LEU A 146 -8.61 -19.22 -0.36
CA LEU A 146 -10.06 -19.25 -0.19
C LEU A 146 -10.70 -20.58 -0.67
N GLY A 147 -9.91 -21.59 -1.00
CA GLY A 147 -10.39 -22.92 -1.36
C GLY A 147 -10.71 -23.13 -2.84
N TRP A 148 -10.37 -22.18 -3.72
CA TRP A 148 -10.46 -22.43 -5.15
C TRP A 148 -9.26 -23.25 -5.65
N ASN A 149 -9.42 -24.56 -5.60
CA ASN A 149 -8.40 -25.55 -5.97
C ASN A 149 -8.15 -25.58 -7.49
N ILE A 150 -7.60 -24.51 -8.03
CA ILE A 150 -7.16 -24.41 -9.43
C ILE A 150 -5.65 -24.34 -9.49
N SER A 151 -5.01 -25.15 -10.36
CA SER A 151 -3.57 -25.02 -10.56
C SER A 151 -3.23 -23.67 -11.20
N LYS A 152 -2.05 -23.11 -10.88
CA LYS A 152 -1.60 -21.83 -11.45
C LYS A 152 -1.60 -21.87 -12.98
N LYS A 153 -1.14 -22.99 -13.58
CA LYS A 153 -1.14 -23.18 -15.04
C LYS A 153 -2.55 -23.06 -15.64
N MET A 154 -3.53 -23.71 -15.00
CA MET A 154 -4.94 -23.63 -15.44
C MET A 154 -5.52 -22.23 -15.24
N TYR A 155 -5.21 -21.58 -14.11
CA TYR A 155 -5.62 -20.21 -13.87
C TYR A 155 -5.12 -19.25 -14.95
N TYR A 156 -3.82 -19.29 -15.26
CA TYR A 156 -3.21 -18.46 -16.30
C TYR A 156 -3.82 -18.76 -17.67
N SER A 157 -3.97 -20.03 -18.05
CA SER A 157 -4.56 -20.40 -19.34
C SER A 157 -5.99 -19.92 -19.51
N GLN A 158 -6.74 -19.73 -18.43
CA GLN A 158 -8.16 -19.30 -18.48
C GLN A 158 -8.34 -17.79 -18.38
N TYR A 159 -7.47 -17.09 -17.66
CA TYR A 159 -7.72 -15.70 -17.26
C TYR A 159 -6.63 -14.70 -17.67
N VAL A 160 -5.43 -15.18 -18.03
CA VAL A 160 -4.32 -14.31 -18.43
C VAL A 160 -4.05 -14.48 -19.90
N ASP A 161 -3.99 -13.38 -20.63
CA ASP A 161 -3.60 -13.37 -22.03
C ASP A 161 -2.10 -13.11 -22.13
N MET A 162 -1.37 -14.09 -22.67
CA MET A 162 0.09 -14.10 -22.73
C MET A 162 0.54 -13.96 -24.17
N GLU A 163 1.58 -13.16 -24.39
CA GLU A 163 2.27 -13.02 -25.67
C GLU A 163 3.76 -13.28 -25.48
N ILE A 164 4.45 -13.66 -26.51
CA ILE A 164 5.91 -13.79 -26.48
C ILE A 164 6.50 -12.50 -27.02
N SER A 165 7.32 -11.84 -26.21
CA SER A 165 8.03 -10.62 -26.62
C SER A 165 8.98 -10.91 -27.80
N PRO A 166 9.43 -9.89 -28.55
CA PRO A 166 10.46 -10.05 -29.59
C PRO A 166 11.74 -10.73 -29.10
N ASP A 167 12.04 -10.56 -27.79
CA ASP A 167 13.22 -11.18 -27.15
C ASP A 167 12.97 -12.62 -26.65
N GLY A 168 11.80 -13.21 -26.96
CA GLY A 168 11.45 -14.58 -26.61
C GLY A 168 10.92 -14.83 -25.20
N TYR A 169 10.63 -13.78 -24.40
CA TYR A 169 10.09 -13.89 -23.05
C TYR A 169 8.56 -13.78 -23.05
N PRO A 170 7.85 -14.54 -22.18
CA PRO A 170 6.41 -14.42 -22.04
C PRO A 170 6.05 -13.13 -21.30
N ILE A 171 5.21 -12.31 -21.92
CA ILE A 171 4.66 -11.07 -21.34
C ILE A 171 3.14 -11.17 -21.22
N ILE A 172 2.56 -10.46 -20.27
CA ILE A 172 1.11 -10.40 -20.10
C ILE A 172 0.58 -9.27 -20.98
N LYS A 173 -0.18 -9.63 -22.03
CA LYS A 173 -0.83 -8.69 -22.93
C LYS A 173 -2.14 -8.14 -22.34
N GLY A 174 -2.83 -8.96 -21.55
CA GLY A 174 -4.12 -8.60 -20.99
C GLY A 174 -4.78 -9.72 -20.20
N TYR A 175 -6.10 -9.61 -20.07
CA TYR A 175 -6.89 -10.58 -19.31
C TYR A 175 -8.12 -10.99 -20.11
N LYS A 176 -8.50 -12.25 -19.99
CA LYS A 176 -9.67 -12.85 -20.65
C LYS A 176 -10.62 -13.46 -19.63
N ASN A 177 -11.87 -13.68 -20.03
CA ASN A 177 -12.91 -14.27 -19.17
C ASN A 177 -13.09 -13.55 -17.83
N VAL A 178 -12.88 -12.23 -17.76
CA VAL A 178 -12.88 -11.44 -16.52
C VAL A 178 -14.22 -11.57 -15.77
N ASP A 179 -15.35 -11.60 -16.47
CA ASP A 179 -16.66 -11.73 -15.83
C ASP A 179 -16.85 -13.11 -15.18
N ARG A 180 -16.31 -14.17 -15.81
CA ARG A 180 -16.25 -15.50 -15.21
C ARG A 180 -15.38 -15.51 -13.97
N LEU A 181 -14.22 -14.84 -14.00
CA LEU A 181 -13.34 -14.68 -12.85
C LEU A 181 -14.06 -13.98 -11.71
N LYS A 182 -14.71 -12.85 -11.96
CA LYS A 182 -15.48 -12.10 -10.96
C LYS A 182 -16.60 -12.95 -10.34
N ARG A 183 -17.28 -13.76 -11.14
CA ARG A 183 -18.30 -14.70 -10.64
C ARG A 183 -17.68 -15.75 -9.73
N LYS A 184 -16.55 -16.35 -10.13
CA LYS A 184 -15.80 -17.31 -9.30
C LYS A 184 -15.34 -16.70 -7.97
N MET A 185 -14.89 -15.47 -7.98
CA MET A 185 -14.55 -14.76 -6.75
C MET A 185 -15.75 -14.66 -5.80
N ARG A 186 -16.93 -14.30 -6.31
CA ARG A 186 -18.17 -14.24 -5.49
C ARG A 186 -18.58 -15.61 -4.96
N GLU A 187 -18.47 -16.68 -5.76
CA GLU A 187 -18.72 -18.06 -5.34
C GLU A 187 -17.81 -18.50 -4.17
N HIS A 188 -16.60 -17.92 -4.08
CA HIS A 188 -15.66 -18.13 -2.97
C HIS A 188 -15.74 -17.06 -1.88
N GLY A 189 -16.87 -16.34 -1.79
CA GLY A 189 -17.17 -15.42 -0.70
C GLY A 189 -16.52 -14.02 -0.83
N CYS A 190 -15.97 -13.65 -1.99
CA CYS A 190 -15.43 -12.30 -2.17
C CYS A 190 -16.56 -11.26 -2.24
N VAL A 191 -16.48 -10.27 -1.34
CA VAL A 191 -17.38 -9.10 -1.31
C VAL A 191 -16.57 -7.87 -1.68
N PHE A 192 -17.10 -7.07 -2.62
CA PHE A 192 -16.49 -5.83 -3.07
C PHE A 192 -17.43 -4.67 -2.76
N MET A 193 -16.89 -3.68 -2.07
CA MET A 193 -17.60 -2.44 -1.75
C MET A 193 -16.71 -1.25 -2.09
N LYS A 194 -17.27 -0.27 -2.76
CA LYS A 194 -16.59 1.02 -2.96
C LYS A 194 -16.97 1.98 -1.86
N SER A 195 -16.02 2.81 -1.44
CA SER A 195 -16.28 3.81 -0.38
C SER A 195 -17.41 4.75 -0.76
N GLU A 196 -17.47 5.11 -2.03
CA GLU A 196 -18.46 6.03 -2.61
C GLU A 196 -19.89 5.44 -2.66
N GLU A 197 -20.04 4.11 -2.59
CA GLU A 197 -21.33 3.43 -2.58
C GLU A 197 -21.94 3.29 -1.17
N VAL A 198 -21.13 3.45 -0.13
CA VAL A 198 -21.49 3.11 1.25
C VAL A 198 -21.35 4.27 2.21
N LEU A 199 -20.47 5.22 1.89
CA LEU A 199 -20.14 6.36 2.74
C LEU A 199 -20.47 7.65 2.01
N ASP A 200 -21.11 8.56 2.72
CA ASP A 200 -21.23 9.95 2.29
C ASP A 200 -19.93 10.67 2.63
N LEU A 201 -19.03 10.71 1.66
CA LEU A 201 -17.72 11.35 1.80
C LEU A 201 -17.69 12.65 0.98
N PRO A 202 -16.95 13.66 1.44
CA PRO A 202 -16.86 14.93 0.73
C PRO A 202 -16.20 14.78 -0.66
N THR A 203 -16.40 15.77 -1.51
CA THR A 203 -15.88 15.79 -2.88
C THR A 203 -14.35 15.72 -2.92
N GLN A 204 -13.81 15.10 -3.96
CA GLN A 204 -12.40 15.05 -4.25
C GLN A 204 -12.07 15.96 -5.44
N ASN A 205 -11.18 16.92 -5.25
CA ASN A 205 -10.78 17.89 -6.26
C ASN A 205 -9.31 17.69 -6.62
N PHE A 206 -9.04 17.29 -7.84
CA PHE A 206 -7.68 17.13 -8.37
C PHE A 206 -7.26 18.39 -9.12
N ILE A 207 -6.18 18.99 -8.69
CA ILE A 207 -5.70 20.30 -9.19
C ILE A 207 -4.30 20.08 -9.80
N PRO A 208 -4.19 20.00 -11.13
CA PRO A 208 -2.89 19.96 -11.77
C PRO A 208 -2.18 21.29 -11.64
N VAL A 209 -0.96 21.29 -11.15
CA VAL A 209 -0.08 22.44 -11.06
C VAL A 209 1.05 22.23 -12.07
N ASN A 210 0.89 22.81 -13.25
CA ASN A 210 1.80 22.64 -14.35
C ASN A 210 3.08 23.45 -14.13
N VAL A 211 4.22 22.78 -14.12
CA VAL A 211 5.53 23.39 -13.90
C VAL A 211 6.39 23.23 -15.17
N PRO A 212 7.09 24.27 -15.60
CA PRO A 212 7.99 24.19 -16.75
C PRO A 212 9.08 23.13 -16.54
N GLU A 213 9.45 22.45 -17.64
CA GLU A 213 10.60 21.56 -17.65
C GLU A 213 11.90 22.35 -17.41
N SER A 214 12.76 21.83 -16.53
CA SER A 214 14.09 22.41 -16.31
C SER A 214 14.99 22.26 -17.54
N LYS A 215 16.02 23.11 -17.64
CA LYS A 215 17.04 23.01 -18.71
C LYS A 215 17.79 21.66 -18.59
N GLU A 216 18.03 21.23 -17.39
CA GLU A 216 18.69 19.97 -17.05
C GLU A 216 17.91 18.78 -17.57
N TYR A 217 16.59 18.75 -17.32
CA TYR A 217 15.72 17.69 -17.82
C TYR A 217 15.71 17.63 -19.35
N LYS A 218 15.54 18.80 -20.02
CA LYS A 218 15.56 18.88 -21.50
C LYS A 218 16.88 18.40 -22.10
N LYS A 219 18.00 18.71 -21.44
CA LYS A 219 19.33 18.26 -21.87
C LYS A 219 19.48 16.75 -21.68
N PHE A 220 19.12 16.23 -20.50
CA PHE A 220 19.18 14.80 -20.19
C PHE A 220 18.30 13.98 -21.13
N LYS A 221 17.09 14.44 -21.43
CA LYS A 221 16.18 13.78 -22.38
C LYS A 221 16.83 13.61 -23.78
N LYS A 222 17.66 14.54 -24.22
CA LYS A 222 18.34 14.48 -25.52
C LYS A 222 19.60 13.63 -25.53
N SER A 223 20.41 13.73 -24.47
CA SER A 223 21.77 13.14 -24.45
C SER A 223 21.89 11.89 -23.61
N GLY A 224 20.92 11.61 -22.71
CA GLY A 224 21.02 10.55 -21.72
C GLY A 224 22.05 10.80 -20.61
N ILE A 225 22.77 11.92 -20.66
CA ILE A 225 23.85 12.26 -19.71
C ILE A 225 23.76 13.72 -19.32
N ILE A 226 23.94 14.01 -18.03
CA ILE A 226 24.03 15.38 -17.51
C ILE A 226 24.90 15.45 -16.26
N ILE A 227 25.64 16.55 -16.11
CA ILE A 227 26.31 16.94 -14.86
C ILE A 227 25.48 18.02 -14.20
N THR A 228 25.01 17.77 -12.99
CA THR A 228 24.22 18.74 -12.22
C THR A 228 24.52 18.63 -10.73
N LYS A 229 24.59 19.76 -10.03
CA LYS A 229 24.95 19.82 -8.59
C LYS A 229 26.21 19.02 -8.21
N GLY A 230 27.19 18.92 -9.11
CA GLY A 230 28.44 18.17 -8.89
C GLY A 230 28.34 16.65 -9.11
N TYR A 231 27.21 16.14 -9.55
CA TYR A 231 26.99 14.73 -9.87
C TYR A 231 26.81 14.52 -11.36
N GLU A 232 27.38 13.45 -11.89
CA GLU A 232 27.13 12.98 -13.26
C GLU A 232 26.01 11.94 -13.23
N LEU A 233 24.91 12.22 -13.94
CA LEU A 233 23.78 11.31 -14.10
C LEU A 233 23.85 10.69 -15.50
N VAL A 234 24.04 9.37 -15.56
CA VAL A 234 24.16 8.60 -16.80
C VAL A 234 22.98 7.63 -16.91
N GLY A 235 22.08 7.90 -17.85
CA GLY A 235 20.96 7.02 -18.17
C GLY A 235 21.36 5.94 -19.18
N ASP A 236 22.14 4.97 -18.74
CA ASP A 236 22.68 3.86 -19.55
C ASP A 236 21.67 2.74 -19.76
N THR A 237 20.67 2.65 -18.89
CA THR A 237 19.55 1.71 -18.98
C THR A 237 18.21 2.44 -18.96
N THR A 238 17.13 1.75 -19.37
CA THR A 238 15.77 2.30 -19.28
C THR A 238 15.42 2.68 -17.83
N LEU A 239 15.82 1.85 -16.87
CA LEU A 239 15.56 2.10 -15.44
C LEU A 239 16.29 3.33 -14.93
N THR A 240 17.57 3.53 -15.28
CA THR A 240 18.34 4.71 -14.88
C THR A 240 17.85 5.97 -15.58
N LYS A 241 17.44 5.87 -16.85
CA LYS A 241 16.80 6.99 -17.56
C LYS A 241 15.50 7.41 -16.88
N LEU A 242 14.63 6.48 -16.57
CA LEU A 242 13.37 6.78 -15.86
C LEU A 242 13.64 7.36 -14.47
N LEU A 243 14.57 6.79 -13.72
CA LEU A 243 14.95 7.26 -12.39
C LEU A 243 15.42 8.73 -12.43
N TYR A 244 16.42 9.01 -13.27
CA TYR A 244 16.99 10.37 -13.36
C TYR A 244 16.03 11.38 -13.99
N SER A 245 15.20 10.97 -14.94
CA SER A 245 14.12 11.80 -15.47
C SER A 245 13.18 12.27 -14.36
N ARG A 246 12.77 11.38 -13.46
CA ARG A 246 11.91 11.72 -12.31
C ARG A 246 12.62 12.63 -11.30
N MET A 247 13.90 12.37 -11.00
CA MET A 247 14.70 13.24 -10.12
C MET A 247 14.85 14.66 -10.71
N LEU A 248 15.10 14.76 -12.03
CA LEU A 248 15.23 16.03 -12.74
C LEU A 248 13.90 16.79 -12.87
N CYS A 249 12.77 16.09 -12.90
CA CYS A 249 11.45 16.71 -12.78
C CYS A 249 11.12 17.09 -11.33
N GLY A 250 11.70 16.42 -10.34
CA GLY A 250 11.50 16.63 -8.89
C GLY A 250 12.45 17.68 -8.30
N HIS A 251 13.30 17.24 -7.37
CA HIS A 251 14.17 18.11 -6.56
C HIS A 251 15.32 18.83 -7.31
N TYR A 252 15.58 18.47 -8.55
CA TYR A 252 16.48 19.24 -9.43
C TYR A 252 15.76 20.37 -10.20
N ASN A 253 14.43 20.44 -10.18
CA ASN A 253 13.66 21.49 -10.86
C ASN A 253 13.35 22.65 -9.90
N ALA A 254 14.08 23.76 -10.04
CA ALA A 254 13.92 24.95 -9.20
C ALA A 254 12.52 25.58 -9.30
N GLU A 255 11.90 25.57 -10.49
CA GLU A 255 10.53 26.07 -10.66
C GLU A 255 9.50 25.22 -9.92
N LYS A 256 9.72 23.90 -9.81
CA LYS A 256 8.86 23.03 -9.05
C LYS A 256 8.99 23.23 -7.55
N ILE A 257 10.21 23.44 -7.07
CA ILE A 257 10.47 23.79 -5.67
C ILE A 257 9.79 25.12 -5.33
N LYS A 258 9.89 26.11 -6.22
CA LYS A 258 9.20 27.40 -6.08
C LYS A 258 7.68 27.23 -6.06
N ALA A 259 7.09 26.48 -7.00
CA ALA A 259 5.65 26.21 -7.03
C ALA A 259 5.17 25.49 -5.77
N PHE A 260 5.98 24.59 -5.22
CA PHE A 260 5.72 23.96 -3.93
C PHE A 260 5.70 24.99 -2.80
N LYS A 261 6.71 25.86 -2.72
CA LYS A 261 6.79 26.92 -1.71
C LYS A 261 5.57 27.84 -1.79
N ASP A 262 5.22 28.32 -3.00
CA ASP A 262 4.07 29.19 -3.24
C ASP A 262 2.75 28.54 -2.77
N LEU A 263 2.58 27.23 -2.99
CA LEU A 263 1.42 26.49 -2.48
C LEU A 263 1.40 26.42 -0.95
N VAL A 264 2.54 26.16 -0.31
CA VAL A 264 2.64 26.09 1.15
C VAL A 264 2.34 27.46 1.79
N GLU A 265 2.83 28.54 1.18
CA GLU A 265 2.62 29.90 1.66
C GLU A 265 1.19 30.42 1.42
N SER A 266 0.46 29.80 0.47
CA SER A 266 -0.93 30.18 0.13
C SER A 266 -1.98 29.76 1.16
N THR A 267 -1.63 28.98 2.17
CA THR A 267 -2.58 28.46 3.14
C THR A 267 -1.98 28.25 4.52
N ASP A 268 -2.81 28.42 5.55
CA ASP A 268 -2.49 28.05 6.94
C ASP A 268 -3.14 26.73 7.39
N ASP A 269 -3.65 25.95 6.45
CA ASP A 269 -4.21 24.64 6.75
C ASP A 269 -3.12 23.57 6.89
N ARG A 270 -3.49 22.43 7.52
CA ARG A 270 -2.65 21.23 7.52
C ARG A 270 -2.43 20.74 6.10
N LEU A 271 -1.19 20.51 5.76
CA LEU A 271 -0.79 19.96 4.46
C LEU A 271 -0.14 18.59 4.62
N ILE A 272 -0.51 17.68 3.76
CA ILE A 272 0.20 16.41 3.59
C ILE A 272 0.99 16.47 2.29
N VAL A 273 2.27 16.17 2.33
CA VAL A 273 3.16 16.21 1.17
C VAL A 273 3.69 14.82 0.88
N PHE A 274 3.29 14.25 -0.24
CA PHE A 274 3.82 12.96 -0.70
C PHE A 274 5.05 13.15 -1.58
N TYR A 275 6.09 12.34 -1.31
CA TYR A 275 7.35 12.37 -2.03
C TYR A 275 7.91 10.94 -2.24
N ASN A 276 8.88 10.79 -3.16
CA ASN A 276 9.51 9.50 -3.47
C ASN A 276 10.94 9.39 -2.94
N PHE A 277 11.79 10.40 -3.17
CA PHE A 277 13.23 10.33 -2.94
C PHE A 277 13.64 11.04 -1.64
N ASN A 278 14.63 10.51 -0.93
CA ASN A 278 15.11 11.13 0.31
C ASN A 278 15.63 12.55 0.08
N ASP A 279 16.30 12.80 -1.05
CA ASP A 279 16.80 14.14 -1.41
C ASP A 279 15.65 15.14 -1.61
N GLU A 280 14.47 14.71 -2.02
CA GLU A 280 13.27 15.56 -2.07
C GLU A 280 12.92 16.08 -0.68
N LEU A 281 12.92 15.21 0.34
CA LEU A 281 12.59 15.60 1.71
C LEU A 281 13.49 16.74 2.20
N GLU A 282 14.81 16.62 1.99
CA GLU A 282 15.74 17.63 2.49
C GLU A 282 15.56 18.98 1.79
N VAL A 283 15.34 18.96 0.46
CA VAL A 283 15.05 20.18 -0.30
C VAL A 283 13.70 20.78 0.13
N LEU A 284 12.66 19.98 0.30
CA LEU A 284 11.33 20.48 0.67
C LEU A 284 11.32 21.06 2.08
N LYS A 285 12.02 20.45 3.03
CA LYS A 285 12.19 20.98 4.38
C LYS A 285 12.87 22.35 4.39
N SER A 286 13.91 22.52 3.58
CA SER A 286 14.68 23.77 3.53
C SER A 286 13.89 24.98 3.04
N VAL A 287 12.74 24.78 2.40
CA VAL A 287 11.90 25.89 1.89
C VAL A 287 10.65 26.15 2.73
N VAL A 288 10.45 25.41 3.82
CA VAL A 288 9.27 25.52 4.71
C VAL A 288 9.67 25.64 6.18
N GLU A 289 10.78 26.30 6.49
CA GLU A 289 11.41 26.33 7.81
C GLU A 289 10.52 26.89 8.93
N ASP A 290 9.56 27.76 8.59
CA ASP A 290 8.72 28.44 9.58
C ASP A 290 7.46 27.66 10.00
N LYS A 291 7.21 26.47 9.43
CA LYS A 291 6.02 25.68 9.76
C LYS A 291 6.35 24.43 10.57
N PRO A 292 5.49 24.03 11.53
CA PRO A 292 5.66 22.77 12.25
C PRO A 292 5.67 21.57 11.28
N ILE A 293 6.67 20.70 11.41
CA ILE A 293 6.89 19.58 10.49
C ILE A 293 6.71 18.24 11.21
N SER A 294 5.99 17.32 10.57
CA SER A 294 5.94 15.90 10.88
C SER A 294 6.52 15.09 9.72
N ILE A 295 7.16 13.94 10.01
CA ILE A 295 7.83 13.12 9.00
C ILE A 295 7.43 11.66 9.16
N ILE A 296 7.05 11.04 8.04
CA ILE A 296 6.73 9.62 7.94
C ILE A 296 7.51 9.02 6.76
N ASN A 297 8.52 8.24 7.07
CA ASN A 297 9.32 7.52 6.09
C ASN A 297 9.72 6.14 6.63
N GLY A 298 10.63 5.43 5.95
CA GLY A 298 11.09 4.09 6.37
C GLY A 298 11.81 4.07 7.72
N HIS A 299 12.26 5.20 8.25
CA HIS A 299 13.04 5.31 9.48
C HIS A 299 12.30 6.08 10.59
N THR A 300 11.47 7.04 10.23
CA THR A 300 10.80 7.97 11.14
C THR A 300 9.29 7.85 11.01
N LYS A 301 8.59 7.72 12.12
CA LYS A 301 7.14 7.87 12.22
C LYS A 301 6.86 8.88 13.34
N GLU A 302 6.84 10.16 12.96
CA GLU A 302 6.65 11.27 13.88
C GLU A 302 5.44 12.09 13.40
N LEU A 303 4.44 12.27 14.26
CA LEU A 303 3.17 12.93 13.98
C LEU A 303 2.79 14.01 15.01
N SER A 304 3.66 14.37 15.95
CA SER A 304 3.33 15.34 17.02
C SER A 304 2.89 16.68 16.43
N SER A 305 3.66 17.23 15.49
CA SER A 305 3.29 18.49 14.83
C SER A 305 1.97 18.39 14.05
N TYR A 306 1.70 17.25 13.43
CA TYR A 306 0.41 17.01 12.77
C TYR A 306 -0.75 17.02 13.74
N GLU A 307 -0.59 16.43 14.91
CA GLU A 307 -1.66 16.35 15.92
C GLU A 307 -1.90 17.70 16.62
N GLU A 308 -0.84 18.44 16.92
CA GLU A 308 -0.87 19.65 17.74
C GLU A 308 -1.20 20.92 16.94
N TYR A 309 -0.67 21.07 15.71
CA TYR A 309 -0.75 22.33 14.96
C TYR A 309 -1.66 22.25 13.74
N SER A 310 -2.56 23.20 13.60
CA SER A 310 -3.51 23.28 12.48
C SER A 310 -2.84 23.68 11.15
N ASN A 311 -1.65 24.29 11.18
CA ASN A 311 -0.87 24.75 10.03
C ASN A 311 0.37 23.90 9.74
N SER A 312 0.41 22.67 10.29
CA SER A 312 1.55 21.77 10.13
C SER A 312 1.67 21.18 8.73
N ILE A 313 2.90 20.82 8.36
CA ILE A 313 3.20 20.08 7.13
C ILE A 313 3.67 18.68 7.51
N THR A 314 3.02 17.66 6.95
CA THR A 314 3.41 16.26 7.15
C THR A 314 4.00 15.71 5.86
N PHE A 315 5.29 15.43 5.88
CA PHE A 315 5.98 14.77 4.76
C PHE A 315 5.82 13.26 4.86
N VAL A 316 5.31 12.64 3.80
CA VAL A 316 5.00 11.20 3.76
C VAL A 316 5.68 10.57 2.55
N GLN A 317 6.64 9.67 2.79
CA GLN A 317 7.18 8.84 1.72
C GLN A 317 6.14 7.77 1.32
N TYR A 318 5.90 7.56 0.02
CA TYR A 318 4.82 6.70 -0.44
C TYR A 318 4.84 5.29 0.16
N GLN A 319 6.00 4.64 0.24
CA GLN A 319 6.13 3.30 0.80
C GLN A 319 5.77 3.25 2.29
N ALA A 320 6.16 4.27 3.04
CA ALA A 320 5.82 4.41 4.45
C ALA A 320 4.37 4.84 4.65
N GLY A 321 3.83 5.64 3.73
CA GLY A 321 2.42 6.04 3.71
C GLY A 321 1.44 4.88 3.54
N SER A 322 1.88 3.70 3.08
CA SER A 322 1.05 2.48 3.04
C SER A 322 0.69 1.94 4.44
N MET A 323 1.30 2.43 5.49
CA MET A 323 1.17 1.97 6.88
C MET A 323 -0.18 2.28 7.57
N GLY A 324 -1.26 2.57 6.82
CA GLY A 324 -2.60 2.73 7.38
C GLY A 324 -2.79 3.97 8.27
N LEU A 325 -2.10 5.05 7.96
CA LEU A 325 -2.18 6.32 8.68
C LEU A 325 -3.56 6.97 8.59
N ASN A 326 -3.97 7.61 9.67
CA ASN A 326 -5.20 8.39 9.77
C ASN A 326 -4.85 9.88 9.70
N LEU A 327 -4.99 10.49 8.51
CA LEU A 327 -4.60 11.88 8.29
C LEU A 327 -5.80 12.77 7.90
N GLN A 328 -7.01 12.41 8.32
CA GLN A 328 -8.26 13.13 7.98
C GLN A 328 -8.45 14.46 8.71
N LYS A 329 -7.57 14.86 9.65
CA LYS A 329 -7.54 16.24 10.14
C LYS A 329 -7.06 17.22 9.06
N ALA A 330 -6.36 16.74 8.05
CA ALA A 330 -6.03 17.49 6.85
C ALA A 330 -7.02 17.17 5.74
N ASN A 331 -7.29 18.15 4.88
CA ASN A 331 -8.09 17.98 3.67
C ASN A 331 -7.32 18.32 2.39
N LYS A 332 -6.02 18.58 2.48
CA LYS A 332 -5.15 18.97 1.36
C LYS A 332 -3.94 18.07 1.28
N ILE A 333 -3.69 17.53 0.06
CA ILE A 333 -2.48 16.77 -0.28
C ILE A 333 -1.74 17.49 -1.39
N ILE A 334 -0.44 17.62 -1.26
CA ILE A 334 0.48 18.01 -2.33
C ILE A 334 1.25 16.76 -2.76
N TYR A 335 1.13 16.40 -4.00
CA TYR A 335 1.95 15.39 -4.63
C TYR A 335 3.15 16.10 -5.27
N PHE A 336 4.30 16.06 -4.60
CA PHE A 336 5.51 16.70 -5.13
C PHE A 336 6.05 15.94 -6.35
N THR A 337 6.14 14.63 -6.27
CA THR A 337 6.41 13.74 -7.41
C THR A 337 5.42 12.57 -7.37
N PRO A 338 4.92 12.07 -8.52
CA PRO A 338 4.00 10.92 -8.53
C PRO A 338 4.72 9.61 -8.22
N PRO A 339 4.03 8.62 -7.60
CA PRO A 339 4.53 7.26 -7.55
C PRO A 339 4.36 6.59 -8.91
N LEU A 340 5.08 5.51 -9.19
CA LEU A 340 4.85 4.69 -10.38
C LEU A 340 3.73 3.66 -10.17
N SER A 341 3.40 3.34 -8.93
CA SER A 341 2.37 2.37 -8.55
C SER A 341 1.01 3.03 -8.35
N SER A 342 0.03 2.55 -9.08
CA SER A 342 -1.37 2.95 -8.93
C SER A 342 -1.93 2.60 -7.56
N GLU A 343 -1.47 1.51 -6.95
CA GLU A 343 -1.84 1.13 -5.59
C GLU A 343 -1.39 2.17 -4.56
N LEU A 344 -0.13 2.60 -4.61
CA LEU A 344 0.39 3.63 -3.70
C LEU A 344 -0.34 4.98 -3.89
N PHE A 345 -0.67 5.32 -5.14
CA PHE A 345 -1.43 6.52 -5.44
C PHE A 345 -2.86 6.46 -4.86
N GLU A 346 -3.59 5.36 -5.08
CA GLU A 346 -4.92 5.17 -4.50
C GLU A 346 -4.88 5.13 -2.97
N GLN A 347 -3.87 4.51 -2.38
CA GLN A 347 -3.69 4.50 -0.93
C GLN A 347 -3.42 5.90 -0.37
N SER A 348 -2.61 6.71 -1.04
CA SER A 348 -2.29 8.08 -0.59
C SER A 348 -3.54 8.97 -0.53
N LYS A 349 -4.42 8.90 -1.52
CA LYS A 349 -5.70 9.65 -1.52
C LYS A 349 -6.58 9.31 -0.32
N LYS A 350 -6.63 8.03 0.06
CA LYS A 350 -7.45 7.52 1.17
C LYS A 350 -6.88 7.84 2.55
N ARG A 351 -5.75 8.57 2.66
CA ARG A 351 -5.24 9.05 3.95
C ARG A 351 -6.08 10.19 4.51
N ILE A 352 -6.61 11.04 3.65
CA ILE A 352 -7.50 12.15 4.02
C ILE A 352 -8.96 11.88 3.67
N HIS A 353 -9.25 11.18 2.56
CA HIS A 353 -10.60 10.88 2.09
C HIS A 353 -11.12 9.57 2.70
N ARG A 354 -11.65 9.65 3.91
CA ARG A 354 -12.11 8.53 4.71
C ARG A 354 -13.15 8.97 5.75
N ILE A 355 -13.73 8.03 6.50
CA ILE A 355 -14.66 8.31 7.61
C ILE A 355 -14.04 9.32 8.57
N GLY A 356 -14.83 10.37 8.91
CA GLY A 356 -14.39 11.48 9.74
C GLY A 356 -13.80 12.66 8.98
N GLN A 357 -13.76 12.61 7.64
CA GLN A 357 -13.49 13.78 6.80
C GLN A 357 -14.81 14.47 6.47
N GLU A 358 -14.93 15.74 6.85
CA GLU A 358 -16.13 16.57 6.64
C GLU A 358 -15.92 17.66 5.58
N GLN A 359 -14.66 17.91 5.20
CA GLN A 359 -14.31 18.98 4.26
C GLN A 359 -13.97 18.41 2.88
N PRO A 360 -14.26 19.17 1.78
CA PRO A 360 -13.78 18.83 0.45
C PRO A 360 -12.28 18.56 0.44
N CYS A 361 -11.86 17.47 -0.20
CA CYS A 361 -10.45 17.09 -0.31
C CYS A 361 -9.82 17.68 -1.57
N PHE A 362 -8.63 18.25 -1.42
CA PHE A 362 -7.87 18.86 -2.52
C PHE A 362 -6.54 18.14 -2.71
N TYR A 363 -6.25 17.78 -3.95
CA TYR A 363 -5.06 17.04 -4.36
C TYR A 363 -4.29 17.85 -5.39
N TYR A 364 -3.25 18.55 -4.95
CA TYR A 364 -2.39 19.35 -5.83
C TYR A 364 -1.31 18.46 -6.44
N GLN A 365 -1.32 18.35 -7.77
CA GLN A 365 -0.40 17.52 -8.54
C GLN A 365 0.63 18.40 -9.21
N LEU A 366 1.81 18.59 -8.60
CA LEU A 366 2.91 19.31 -9.24
C LEU A 366 3.48 18.45 -10.37
N THR A 367 3.36 18.93 -11.60
CA THR A 367 3.59 18.10 -12.78
C THR A 367 4.58 18.80 -13.74
N SER A 368 5.64 18.09 -14.11
CA SER A 368 6.64 18.52 -15.07
C SER A 368 7.14 17.33 -15.91
N GLY A 369 7.44 17.55 -17.18
CA GLY A 369 8.06 16.57 -18.06
C GLY A 369 7.32 15.24 -18.09
N ILE A 370 8.02 14.14 -17.79
CA ILE A 370 7.46 12.78 -17.82
C ILE A 370 6.29 12.55 -16.85
N GLU A 371 6.16 13.38 -15.82
CA GLU A 371 5.14 13.17 -14.78
C GLU A 371 3.70 13.33 -15.31
N TYR A 372 3.48 14.05 -16.41
CA TYR A 372 2.18 14.09 -17.09
C TYR A 372 1.72 12.69 -17.47
N ARG A 373 2.58 11.93 -18.13
CA ARG A 373 2.27 10.56 -18.56
C ARG A 373 2.12 9.59 -17.39
N ILE A 374 2.90 9.80 -16.32
CA ILE A 374 2.73 9.02 -15.09
C ILE A 374 1.35 9.27 -14.51
N TYR A 375 0.90 10.53 -14.36
CA TYR A 375 -0.43 10.84 -13.83
C TYR A 375 -1.56 10.33 -14.72
N ASP A 376 -1.45 10.43 -16.06
CA ASP A 376 -2.42 9.87 -16.99
C ASP A 376 -2.58 8.36 -16.79
N THR A 377 -1.47 7.65 -16.65
CA THR A 377 -1.46 6.21 -16.42
C THR A 377 -2.08 5.85 -15.07
N LEU A 378 -1.73 6.59 -14.01
CA LEU A 378 -2.30 6.39 -12.66
C LEU A 378 -3.81 6.68 -12.63
N ALA A 379 -4.29 7.66 -13.40
CA ALA A 379 -5.72 7.96 -13.54
C ALA A 379 -6.49 6.77 -14.13
N MET A 380 -5.86 5.99 -15.01
CA MET A 380 -6.41 4.73 -15.54
C MET A 380 -6.29 3.55 -14.57
N ARG A 381 -5.79 3.77 -13.35
CA ARG A 381 -5.48 2.74 -12.35
C ARG A 381 -4.48 1.69 -12.82
N LYS A 382 -3.51 2.12 -13.60
CA LYS A 382 -2.38 1.30 -14.08
C LYS A 382 -1.08 1.76 -13.45
N ASP A 383 -0.14 0.84 -13.28
CA ASP A 383 1.22 1.18 -12.89
C ASP A 383 1.95 1.75 -14.12
N TYR A 384 2.79 2.77 -13.91
CA TYR A 384 3.68 3.26 -14.95
C TYR A 384 4.95 2.40 -14.96
N THR A 385 5.20 1.73 -16.06
CA THR A 385 6.30 0.75 -16.22
C THR A 385 7.40 1.29 -17.14
N ASP A 386 8.53 0.60 -17.16
CA ASP A 386 9.66 0.90 -18.05
C ASP A 386 9.29 0.70 -19.52
N GLU A 387 8.40 -0.24 -19.85
CA GLU A 387 7.92 -0.42 -21.23
C GLU A 387 7.13 0.82 -21.68
N LEU A 388 6.24 1.36 -20.83
CA LEU A 388 5.51 2.60 -21.13
C LEU A 388 6.45 3.80 -21.26
N PHE A 389 7.54 3.84 -20.47
CA PHE A 389 8.56 4.88 -20.60
C PHE A 389 9.26 4.81 -21.95
N VAL A 390 9.61 3.62 -22.44
CA VAL A 390 10.23 3.45 -23.77
C VAL A 390 9.28 3.89 -24.88
N GLU A 391 7.99 3.55 -24.79
CA GLU A 391 6.96 3.98 -25.75
C GLU A 391 6.82 5.51 -25.79
N ASP A 392 6.93 6.18 -24.64
CA ASP A 392 6.82 7.65 -24.54
C ASP A 392 8.07 8.40 -25.07
N GLU A 393 9.25 7.75 -25.07
CA GLU A 393 10.51 8.34 -25.54
C GLU A 393 10.78 8.04 -27.04
N SER A 394 10.04 7.09 -27.66
CA SER A 394 10.14 6.75 -29.09
C SER A 394 9.32 7.71 -29.95
#